data_0274840c29743409bb10c5e9a1860fa7
#
_entry.id   0274840c29743409bb10c5e9a1860fa7
#
_cell.length_a   1.000
_cell.length_b   1.000
_cell.length_c   1.000
_cell.angle_alpha   90.00
_cell.angle_beta   90.00
_cell.angle_gamma   90.00
#
_symmetry.space_group_name_H-M   'P 1'
#
loop_
_entity.id
_entity.type
_entity.pdbx_description
1 polymer ?
#
loop_
_entity_poly.entity_id
_entity_poly.type
_entity_poly.pdbx_seq_one_letter_code
_entity_poly.pdbx_strand_id
1 'polypeptide(L)'
;VLVNGEVALMGQTVFEADNIEVAEAAQAEQAQQVTILLHKPMAYVSGLPEDGHESAATLIGPQSQWVQDPVRTRFQARFTRGLAPAGRLDIDSTGLIVFTQNGLVARQLIGENSNIEKEYLVRVQWVGDNPSADSEVVDTDVESVFPPERLNLLREGMFLDDQALLPAQVSWQNPEQLNFVLKEGKKRQIRRMCEQVGLKVVGLKRIRVGTVVLGNLPVGQWRFLAPNERFGD
;
A
#
# COMPACT_ATOMS: atom_id res chain seq x y z
N VAL A 1 -5.88 13.37 26.78
CA VAL A 1 -7.00 14.31 26.62
C VAL A 1 -7.38 14.81 28.00
N LEU A 2 -7.66 16.08 28.12
CA LEU A 2 -8.20 16.71 29.31
C LEU A 2 -9.68 17.04 29.08
N VAL A 3 -10.51 16.83 30.07
CA VAL A 3 -11.92 17.28 30.10
C VAL A 3 -12.05 18.22 31.28
N ASN A 4 -12.40 19.46 31.00
CA ASN A 4 -12.48 20.54 32.00
C ASN A 4 -11.18 20.70 32.83
N GLY A 5 -10.01 20.50 32.21
CA GLY A 5 -8.69 20.60 32.82
C GLY A 5 -8.20 19.34 33.55
N GLU A 6 -9.00 18.28 33.69
CA GLU A 6 -8.64 17.02 34.31
C GLU A 6 -8.38 15.92 33.28
N VAL A 7 -7.48 14.97 33.58
CA VAL A 7 -7.14 13.86 32.68
C VAL A 7 -8.36 12.96 32.51
N ALA A 8 -8.84 12.83 31.27
CA ALA A 8 -9.99 12.01 30.95
C ALA A 8 -9.69 10.50 31.13
N LEU A 9 -10.68 9.77 31.66
CA LEU A 9 -10.63 8.32 31.76
C LEU A 9 -11.09 7.70 30.43
N MET A 10 -10.58 6.49 30.13
CA MET A 10 -11.02 5.74 28.96
C MET A 10 -12.50 5.41 29.06
N GLY A 11 -13.27 5.78 28.04
CA GLY A 11 -14.74 5.60 28.03
C GLY A 11 -15.52 6.64 28.82
N GLN A 12 -14.88 7.70 29.29
CA GLN A 12 -15.56 8.82 29.96
C GLN A 12 -16.59 9.46 29.02
N THR A 13 -17.82 9.59 29.49
CA THR A 13 -18.86 10.36 28.79
C THR A 13 -18.58 11.83 28.91
N VAL A 14 -18.68 12.55 27.81
CA VAL A 14 -18.53 14.03 27.75
C VAL A 14 -19.84 14.62 27.23
N PHE A 15 -20.12 15.86 27.65
CA PHE A 15 -21.30 16.61 27.27
C PHE A 15 -20.89 17.79 26.38
N GLU A 16 -21.86 18.36 25.67
CA GLU A 16 -21.62 19.47 24.74
C GLU A 16 -21.02 20.72 25.42
N ALA A 17 -21.26 20.90 26.74
CA ALA A 17 -20.71 21.98 27.53
C ALA A 17 -19.29 21.74 28.07
N ASP A 18 -18.76 20.50 27.92
CA ASP A 18 -17.44 20.20 28.46
C ASP A 18 -16.32 20.78 27.55
N ASN A 19 -15.30 21.33 28.18
CA ASN A 19 -14.10 21.78 27.49
C ASN A 19 -13.15 20.58 27.28
N ILE A 20 -12.93 20.20 26.03
CA ILE A 20 -12.06 19.06 25.67
C ILE A 20 -10.77 19.62 25.09
N GLU A 21 -9.66 19.33 25.76
CA GLU A 21 -8.34 19.77 25.36
C GLU A 21 -7.37 18.59 25.20
N VAL A 22 -6.44 18.70 24.25
CA VAL A 22 -5.30 17.78 24.17
C VAL A 22 -4.15 18.36 24.97
N ALA A 23 -3.68 17.64 25.99
CA ALA A 23 -2.55 18.09 26.80
C ALA A 23 -1.32 18.44 25.94
N GLU A 24 -0.61 19.52 26.27
CA GLU A 24 0.56 19.98 25.52
C GLU A 24 1.61 18.84 25.31
N ALA A 25 1.83 18.01 26.32
CA ALA A 25 2.74 16.87 26.22
C ALA A 25 2.28 15.86 25.15
N ALA A 26 0.97 15.59 25.04
CA ALA A 26 0.41 14.71 24.03
C ALA A 26 0.46 15.33 22.62
N GLN A 27 0.27 16.64 22.51
CA GLN A 27 0.46 17.37 21.25
C GLN A 27 1.92 17.31 20.79
N ALA A 28 2.87 17.50 21.70
CA ALA A 28 4.29 17.40 21.41
C ALA A 28 4.69 15.99 21.00
N GLU A 29 4.14 14.94 21.61
CA GLU A 29 4.34 13.55 21.23
C GLU A 29 3.75 13.28 19.85
N GLN A 30 2.54 13.75 19.57
CA GLN A 30 1.89 13.61 18.28
C GLN A 30 2.68 14.32 17.16
N ALA A 31 3.24 15.49 17.43
CA ALA A 31 4.09 16.22 16.48
C ALA A 31 5.41 15.50 16.14
N GLN A 32 5.84 14.56 17.00
CA GLN A 32 7.03 13.74 16.80
C GLN A 32 6.77 12.41 16.07
N GLN A 33 5.51 12.10 15.78
CA GLN A 33 5.13 10.89 15.03
C GLN A 33 5.70 10.93 13.62
N VAL A 34 6.15 9.77 13.18
CA VAL A 34 6.74 9.62 11.84
C VAL A 34 5.86 8.77 10.93
N THR A 35 5.94 9.08 9.65
CA THR A 35 5.46 8.22 8.56
C THR A 35 6.66 7.84 7.71
N ILE A 36 6.80 6.54 7.45
CA ILE A 36 7.93 5.92 6.77
C ILE A 36 7.44 5.25 5.49
N LEU A 37 8.15 5.47 4.43
CA LEU A 37 7.95 4.88 3.11
C LEU A 37 9.04 3.82 2.91
N LEU A 38 8.65 2.56 2.71
CA LEU A 38 9.57 1.46 2.49
C LEU A 38 9.33 0.86 1.10
N HIS A 39 10.38 0.59 0.35
CA HIS A 39 10.31 -0.26 -0.82
C HIS A 39 10.38 -1.73 -0.38
N LYS A 40 9.22 -2.31 -0.09
CA LYS A 40 9.10 -3.69 0.38
C LYS A 40 9.65 -4.66 -0.68
N PRO A 41 10.63 -5.51 -0.38
CA PRO A 41 11.01 -6.63 -1.24
C PRO A 41 9.96 -7.75 -1.20
N MET A 42 10.09 -8.72 -2.09
CA MET A 42 9.35 -9.98 -2.01
C MET A 42 9.79 -10.79 -0.78
N ALA A 43 9.02 -11.80 -0.40
CA ALA A 43 9.24 -12.70 0.73
C ALA A 43 9.08 -12.09 2.13
N TYR A 44 8.72 -10.82 2.26
CA TYR A 44 8.35 -10.18 3.52
C TYR A 44 6.84 -9.98 3.64
N VAL A 45 6.28 -10.25 4.81
CA VAL A 45 4.88 -9.94 5.11
C VAL A 45 4.73 -8.46 5.52
N SER A 46 3.58 -7.87 5.24
CA SER A 46 3.32 -6.46 5.58
C SER A 46 3.03 -6.23 7.07
N GLY A 47 2.49 -7.25 7.75
CA GLY A 47 2.09 -7.20 9.15
C GLY A 47 3.07 -7.93 10.07
N LEU A 48 2.52 -8.62 11.07
CA LEU A 48 3.31 -9.47 11.96
C LEU A 48 3.90 -10.67 11.20
N PRO A 49 5.02 -11.23 11.66
CA PRO A 49 5.59 -12.43 11.07
C PRO A 49 4.56 -13.55 10.96
N GLU A 50 4.51 -14.20 9.82
CA GLU A 50 3.51 -15.24 9.51
C GLU A 50 4.16 -16.29 8.60
N ASP A 51 3.84 -17.57 8.83
CA ASP A 51 4.28 -18.71 8.00
C ASP A 51 5.81 -18.78 7.73
N GLY A 52 6.62 -18.42 8.72
CA GLY A 52 8.09 -18.42 8.59
C GLY A 52 8.65 -17.20 7.84
N HIS A 53 7.82 -16.23 7.47
CA HIS A 53 8.23 -14.98 6.81
C HIS A 53 8.36 -13.83 7.81
N GLU A 54 9.41 -13.06 7.65
CA GLU A 54 9.65 -11.87 8.47
C GLU A 54 8.73 -10.71 8.09
N SER A 55 8.46 -9.86 9.07
CA SER A 55 7.75 -8.60 8.84
C SER A 55 8.62 -7.61 8.07
N ALA A 56 8.05 -6.91 7.09
CA ALA A 56 8.73 -5.83 6.40
C ALA A 56 9.18 -4.68 7.34
N ALA A 57 8.55 -4.57 8.52
CA ALA A 57 8.95 -3.60 9.55
C ALA A 57 10.39 -3.86 10.07
N THR A 58 10.90 -5.10 10.02
CA THR A 58 12.28 -5.42 10.42
C THR A 58 13.33 -4.75 9.53
N LEU A 59 12.95 -4.36 8.32
CA LEU A 59 13.82 -3.64 7.39
C LEU A 59 13.97 -2.14 7.78
N ILE A 60 13.17 -1.63 8.72
CA ILE A 60 13.24 -0.23 9.12
C ILE A 60 14.28 -0.06 10.23
N GLY A 61 15.51 0.21 9.81
CA GLY A 61 16.67 0.37 10.68
C GLY A 61 17.68 1.35 10.11
N PRO A 62 18.77 1.66 10.87
CA PRO A 62 19.74 2.67 10.48
C PRO A 62 20.53 2.32 9.20
N GLN A 63 20.71 1.01 8.91
CA GLN A 63 21.52 0.54 7.78
C GLN A 63 20.75 0.58 6.44
N SER A 64 19.41 0.58 6.50
CA SER A 64 18.52 0.56 5.33
C SER A 64 17.85 1.92 5.07
N GLN A 65 18.18 2.94 5.88
CA GLN A 65 17.73 4.29 5.57
C GLN A 65 18.37 4.77 4.26
N TRP A 66 17.55 5.20 3.32
CA TRP A 66 18.01 5.68 2.03
C TRP A 66 18.92 6.90 2.17
N VAL A 67 20.10 6.87 1.56
CA VAL A 67 21.09 7.95 1.67
C VAL A 67 20.65 9.27 1.03
N GLN A 68 19.68 9.22 0.10
CA GLN A 68 19.09 10.39 -0.55
C GLN A 68 17.72 10.77 0.07
N ASP A 69 17.44 10.33 1.30
CA ASP A 69 16.24 10.73 2.02
C ASP A 69 16.17 12.26 2.08
N PRO A 70 15.10 12.90 1.54
CA PRO A 70 14.95 14.35 1.60
C PRO A 70 14.82 14.87 3.03
N VAL A 71 14.36 14.02 3.95
CA VAL A 71 14.33 14.31 5.39
C VAL A 71 15.66 13.88 6.01
N ARG A 72 16.51 14.84 6.36
CA ARG A 72 17.86 14.60 6.90
C ARG A 72 17.88 14.11 8.36
N THR A 73 16.77 13.59 8.84
CA THR A 73 16.68 13.01 10.18
C THR A 73 17.27 11.60 10.17
N ARG A 74 18.23 11.34 11.06
CA ARG A 74 18.79 9.99 11.23
C ARG A 74 17.82 9.10 11.99
N PHE A 75 17.85 7.81 11.69
CA PHE A 75 17.09 6.79 12.41
C PHE A 75 17.28 6.90 13.93
N GLN A 76 16.19 6.73 14.66
CA GLN A 76 16.15 6.63 16.12
C GLN A 76 15.22 5.46 16.50
N ALA A 77 15.59 4.68 17.51
CA ALA A 77 14.80 3.52 17.95
C ALA A 77 13.34 3.85 18.31
N ARG A 78 13.06 5.09 18.74
CA ARG A 78 11.68 5.54 19.01
C ARG A 78 10.77 5.51 17.78
N PHE A 79 11.31 5.60 16.57
CA PHE A 79 10.52 5.59 15.34
C PHE A 79 9.89 4.23 15.04
N THR A 80 10.35 3.14 15.64
CA THR A 80 9.73 1.82 15.50
C THR A 80 8.64 1.54 16.53
N ARG A 81 8.54 2.34 17.60
CA ARG A 81 7.51 2.15 18.63
C ARG A 81 6.14 2.53 18.09
N GLY A 82 5.17 1.61 18.15
CA GLY A 82 3.83 1.85 17.62
C GLY A 82 3.76 2.09 16.11
N LEU A 83 4.84 1.82 15.39
CA LEU A 83 4.88 1.91 13.94
C LEU A 83 4.09 0.74 13.33
N ALA A 84 3.06 1.04 12.56
CA ALA A 84 2.19 0.03 11.94
C ALA A 84 2.05 0.26 10.44
N PRO A 85 1.85 -0.82 9.65
CA PRO A 85 1.60 -0.67 8.21
C PRO A 85 0.22 -0.03 7.98
N ALA A 86 0.18 1.02 7.17
CA ALA A 86 -1.04 1.64 6.67
C ALA A 86 -1.39 1.07 5.29
N GLY A 87 -1.82 -0.19 5.30
CA GLY A 87 -2.13 -1.01 4.13
C GLY A 87 -1.17 -2.19 3.99
N ARG A 88 -1.54 -3.09 3.08
CA ARG A 88 -0.79 -4.35 2.88
C ARG A 88 -0.31 -4.47 1.44
N LEU A 89 0.76 -5.20 1.27
CA LEU A 89 1.20 -5.83 0.03
C LEU A 89 1.35 -7.32 0.31
N ASP A 90 0.98 -8.14 -0.66
CA ASP A 90 1.17 -9.60 -0.55
C ASP A 90 2.66 -9.93 -0.46
N ILE A 91 2.96 -11.12 0.04
CA ILE A 91 4.33 -11.59 0.22
C ILE A 91 5.11 -11.68 -1.10
N ASP A 92 4.40 -12.05 -2.19
CA ASP A 92 4.90 -12.16 -3.56
C ASP A 92 4.80 -10.85 -4.36
N SER A 93 4.58 -9.73 -3.66
CA SER A 93 4.50 -8.39 -4.24
C SER A 93 5.58 -7.48 -3.66
N THR A 94 6.03 -6.52 -4.46
CA THR A 94 7.06 -5.53 -4.08
C THR A 94 6.52 -4.10 -4.20
N GLY A 95 7.28 -3.13 -3.76
CA GLY A 95 6.99 -1.72 -3.98
C GLY A 95 6.68 -0.93 -2.72
N LEU A 96 6.03 0.20 -2.91
CA LEU A 96 5.77 1.18 -1.87
C LEU A 96 4.80 0.65 -0.81
N ILE A 97 5.28 0.53 0.43
CA ILE A 97 4.45 0.33 1.62
C ILE A 97 4.66 1.48 2.59
N VAL A 98 3.57 1.92 3.22
CA VAL A 98 3.58 3.00 4.19
C VAL A 98 3.48 2.41 5.59
N PHE A 99 4.40 2.82 6.47
CA PHE A 99 4.33 2.60 7.90
C PHE A 99 4.11 3.93 8.62
N THR A 100 3.28 3.96 9.62
CA THR A 100 3.02 5.21 10.34
C THR A 100 2.73 4.99 11.82
N GLN A 101 3.12 5.96 12.63
CA GLN A 101 2.71 6.09 14.03
C GLN A 101 1.42 6.91 14.16
N ASN A 102 1.02 7.60 13.06
CA ASN A 102 -0.12 8.50 13.07
C ASN A 102 -1.40 7.80 12.63
N GLY A 103 -2.34 7.63 13.56
CA GLY A 103 -3.63 6.98 13.29
C GLY A 103 -4.50 7.72 12.25
N LEU A 104 -4.36 9.03 12.11
CA LEU A 104 -5.08 9.80 11.08
C LEU A 104 -4.57 9.45 9.68
N VAL A 105 -3.24 9.35 9.52
CA VAL A 105 -2.64 8.88 8.26
C VAL A 105 -3.07 7.45 7.95
N ALA A 106 -3.04 6.56 8.94
CA ALA A 106 -3.51 5.19 8.76
C ALA A 106 -4.98 5.17 8.30
N ARG A 107 -5.87 5.92 8.97
CA ARG A 107 -7.29 6.01 8.62
C ARG A 107 -7.51 6.58 7.21
N GLN A 108 -6.73 7.57 6.79
CA GLN A 108 -6.78 8.13 5.45
C GLN A 108 -6.48 7.07 4.37
N LEU A 109 -5.49 6.19 4.62
CA LEU A 109 -5.00 5.22 3.65
C LEU A 109 -5.83 3.93 3.58
N ILE A 110 -6.36 3.46 4.73
CA ILE A 110 -7.01 2.15 4.87
C ILE A 110 -8.39 2.21 5.52
N GLY A 111 -8.91 3.38 5.82
CA GLY A 111 -10.29 3.52 6.32
C GLY A 111 -11.32 3.05 5.27
N GLU A 112 -12.49 2.61 5.72
CA GLU A 112 -13.56 2.10 4.85
C GLU A 112 -13.95 3.07 3.73
N ASN A 113 -13.87 4.37 3.98
CA ASN A 113 -14.17 5.44 3.02
C ASN A 113 -12.93 6.01 2.34
N SER A 114 -11.80 5.28 2.35
CA SER A 114 -10.58 5.75 1.71
C SER A 114 -10.73 5.75 0.20
N ASN A 115 -10.60 6.92 -0.42
CA ASN A 115 -10.58 7.10 -1.88
C ASN A 115 -9.15 7.24 -2.43
N ILE A 116 -8.15 6.93 -1.60
CA ILE A 116 -6.75 7.07 -1.99
C ILE A 116 -6.39 6.02 -3.05
N GLU A 117 -6.00 6.51 -4.21
CA GLU A 117 -5.56 5.68 -5.33
C GLU A 117 -4.26 4.95 -5.00
N LYS A 118 -4.14 3.74 -5.52
CA LYS A 118 -2.91 2.94 -5.48
C LYS A 118 -2.60 2.50 -6.90
N GLU A 119 -1.36 2.76 -7.33
CA GLU A 119 -0.92 2.46 -8.69
C GLU A 119 0.11 1.34 -8.70
N TYR A 120 -0.06 0.43 -9.65
CA TYR A 120 0.73 -0.79 -9.73
C TYR A 120 1.24 -1.03 -11.13
N LEU A 121 2.48 -1.49 -11.24
CA LEU A 121 3.01 -2.14 -12.44
C LEU A 121 2.88 -3.65 -12.29
N VAL A 122 2.25 -4.28 -13.27
CA VAL A 122 1.84 -5.68 -13.22
C VAL A 122 2.40 -6.41 -14.43
N ARG A 123 3.47 -7.17 -14.24
CA ARG A 123 4.04 -8.01 -15.29
C ARG A 123 3.20 -9.27 -15.44
N VAL A 124 2.83 -9.59 -16.67
CA VAL A 124 1.88 -10.64 -16.97
C VAL A 124 2.42 -11.60 -18.04
N GLN A 125 1.86 -12.81 -18.06
CA GLN A 125 1.96 -13.80 -19.10
C GLN A 125 0.55 -14.14 -19.59
N TRP A 126 0.38 -14.40 -20.86
CA TRP A 126 -0.86 -14.95 -21.40
C TRP A 126 -0.87 -16.46 -21.25
N VAL A 127 -1.90 -17.00 -20.62
CA VAL A 127 -2.08 -18.45 -20.37
C VAL A 127 -3.39 -18.98 -20.96
N GLY A 128 -4.22 -18.09 -21.55
CA GLY A 128 -5.52 -18.48 -22.11
C GLY A 128 -6.61 -18.72 -21.06
N ASP A 129 -7.77 -19.17 -21.51
CA ASP A 129 -8.97 -19.32 -20.68
C ASP A 129 -8.96 -20.52 -19.75
N ASN A 130 -8.30 -21.59 -20.16
CA ASN A 130 -8.23 -22.85 -19.42
C ASN A 130 -6.79 -23.37 -19.44
N PRO A 131 -5.91 -22.74 -18.64
CA PRO A 131 -4.51 -23.17 -18.64
C PRO A 131 -4.40 -24.60 -18.11
N SER A 132 -3.90 -25.50 -18.94
CA SER A 132 -3.47 -26.85 -18.58
C SER A 132 -1.96 -26.88 -18.45
N ALA A 133 -1.41 -27.98 -17.93
CA ALA A 133 0.04 -28.16 -17.85
C ALA A 133 0.74 -28.08 -19.23
N ASP A 134 0.01 -28.37 -20.30
CA ASP A 134 0.50 -28.36 -21.68
C ASP A 134 0.12 -27.09 -22.45
N SER A 135 -0.51 -26.11 -21.79
CA SER A 135 -0.89 -24.83 -22.45
C SER A 135 0.36 -24.04 -22.80
N GLU A 136 0.39 -23.52 -24.02
CA GLU A 136 1.43 -22.60 -24.44
C GLU A 136 1.31 -21.28 -23.66
N VAL A 137 2.38 -20.92 -22.97
CA VAL A 137 2.46 -19.67 -22.20
C VAL A 137 3.20 -18.63 -23.03
N VAL A 138 2.55 -17.49 -23.30
CA VAL A 138 3.20 -16.37 -23.99
C VAL A 138 3.70 -15.39 -22.93
N ASP A 139 5.01 -15.14 -22.89
CA ASP A 139 5.69 -14.28 -21.90
C ASP A 139 6.36 -13.04 -22.52
N THR A 140 6.35 -12.95 -23.85
CA THR A 140 6.82 -11.80 -24.61
C THR A 140 5.72 -11.32 -25.54
N ASP A 141 5.63 -10.02 -25.78
CA ASP A 141 4.62 -9.38 -26.62
C ASP A 141 3.18 -9.84 -26.28
N VAL A 142 2.89 -9.92 -24.99
CA VAL A 142 1.60 -10.39 -24.45
C VAL A 142 0.45 -9.51 -24.93
N GLU A 143 0.68 -8.20 -25.08
CA GLU A 143 -0.31 -7.24 -25.58
C GLU A 143 -0.84 -7.64 -26.95
N SER A 144 0.00 -8.16 -27.86
CA SER A 144 -0.39 -8.51 -29.23
C SER A 144 -1.34 -9.71 -29.30
N VAL A 145 -1.28 -10.62 -28.33
CA VAL A 145 -2.12 -11.83 -28.27
C VAL A 145 -3.30 -11.68 -27.32
N PHE A 146 -3.28 -10.66 -26.45
CA PHE A 146 -4.34 -10.43 -25.47
C PHE A 146 -5.58 -9.80 -26.13
N PRO A 147 -6.78 -10.40 -26.02
CA PRO A 147 -7.98 -9.87 -26.64
C PRO A 147 -8.32 -8.48 -26.06
N PRO A 148 -8.44 -7.43 -26.93
CA PRO A 148 -8.66 -6.06 -26.47
C PRO A 148 -9.94 -5.86 -25.62
N GLU A 149 -10.99 -6.64 -25.90
CA GLU A 149 -12.26 -6.59 -25.16
C GLU A 149 -12.08 -7.01 -23.70
N ARG A 150 -11.09 -7.86 -23.38
CA ARG A 150 -10.78 -8.29 -22.01
C ARG A 150 -10.14 -7.19 -21.17
N LEU A 151 -9.47 -6.25 -21.82
CA LEU A 151 -8.96 -5.07 -21.13
C LEU A 151 -10.11 -4.22 -20.56
N ASN A 152 -11.24 -4.15 -21.27
CA ASN A 152 -12.43 -3.45 -20.79
C ASN A 152 -13.06 -4.15 -19.58
N LEU A 153 -13.04 -5.49 -19.53
CA LEU A 153 -13.50 -6.22 -18.34
C LEU A 153 -12.68 -5.82 -17.09
N LEU A 154 -11.36 -5.69 -17.23
CA LEU A 154 -10.51 -5.24 -16.13
C LEU A 154 -10.83 -3.79 -15.68
N ARG A 155 -11.35 -2.94 -16.56
CA ARG A 155 -11.65 -1.53 -16.31
C ARG A 155 -13.04 -1.31 -15.69
N GLU A 156 -14.04 -2.01 -16.19
CA GLU A 156 -15.45 -1.75 -15.88
C GLU A 156 -15.92 -2.30 -14.53
N GLY A 157 -15.05 -3.06 -13.88
CA GLY A 157 -15.35 -3.73 -12.62
C GLY A 157 -15.76 -5.19 -12.85
N MET A 158 -15.19 -6.03 -12.03
CA MET A 158 -15.41 -7.49 -12.03
C MET A 158 -16.06 -7.88 -10.68
N PHE A 159 -16.34 -9.15 -10.53
CA PHE A 159 -16.81 -9.69 -9.26
C PHE A 159 -15.71 -10.57 -8.64
N LEU A 160 -15.47 -10.37 -7.36
CA LEU A 160 -14.64 -11.26 -6.54
C LEU A 160 -15.45 -11.63 -5.28
N ASP A 161 -15.59 -12.94 -5.02
CA ASP A 161 -16.36 -13.45 -3.87
C ASP A 161 -17.78 -12.85 -3.81
N ASP A 162 -18.49 -12.85 -4.95
CA ASP A 162 -19.84 -12.30 -5.14
C ASP A 162 -19.97 -10.78 -4.84
N GLN A 163 -18.85 -10.09 -4.71
CA GLN A 163 -18.82 -8.64 -4.52
C GLN A 163 -18.32 -7.95 -5.77
N ALA A 164 -19.08 -6.96 -6.22
CA ALA A 164 -18.65 -6.09 -7.31
C ALA A 164 -17.39 -5.29 -6.88
N LEU A 165 -16.43 -5.21 -7.79
CA LEU A 165 -15.26 -4.35 -7.64
C LEU A 165 -15.58 -2.94 -8.14
N LEU A 166 -14.88 -1.96 -7.59
CA LEU A 166 -14.90 -0.62 -8.14
C LEU A 166 -14.21 -0.60 -9.53
N PRO A 167 -14.65 0.28 -10.45
CA PRO A 167 -13.95 0.48 -11.71
C PRO A 167 -12.48 0.83 -11.49
N ALA A 168 -11.62 0.27 -12.34
CA ALA A 168 -10.18 0.47 -12.31
C ALA A 168 -9.70 1.20 -13.57
N GLN A 169 -8.60 1.98 -13.46
CA GLN A 169 -7.90 2.40 -14.65
C GLN A 169 -6.86 1.34 -14.98
N VAL A 170 -6.94 0.78 -16.20
CA VAL A 170 -6.01 -0.24 -16.66
C VAL A 170 -5.56 0.08 -18.08
N SER A 171 -4.25 0.06 -18.29
CA SER A 171 -3.63 0.27 -19.60
C SER A 171 -2.34 -0.51 -19.73
N TRP A 172 -1.94 -0.79 -20.96
CA TRP A 172 -0.61 -1.32 -21.20
C TRP A 172 0.45 -0.25 -20.95
N GLN A 173 1.46 -0.59 -20.17
CA GLN A 173 2.66 0.22 -19.94
C GLN A 173 3.75 -0.15 -20.96
N ASN A 174 3.82 -1.40 -21.33
CA ASN A 174 4.65 -2.00 -22.37
C ASN A 174 4.06 -3.39 -22.73
N PRO A 175 4.55 -4.10 -23.77
CA PRO A 175 3.95 -5.34 -24.24
C PRO A 175 3.76 -6.46 -23.20
N GLU A 176 4.49 -6.47 -22.09
CA GLU A 176 4.38 -7.49 -21.03
C GLU A 176 3.89 -6.93 -19.70
N GLN A 177 3.56 -5.64 -19.65
CA GLN A 177 3.25 -4.99 -18.37
C GLN A 177 2.04 -4.10 -18.44
N LEU A 178 1.08 -4.33 -17.54
CA LEU A 178 -0.06 -3.47 -17.31
C LEU A 178 0.22 -2.46 -16.20
N ASN A 179 -0.37 -1.27 -16.33
CA ASN A 179 -0.52 -0.29 -15.29
C ASN A 179 -1.95 -0.37 -14.74
N PHE A 180 -2.10 -0.54 -13.43
CA PHE A 180 -3.37 -0.54 -12.71
C PHE A 180 -3.44 0.62 -11.74
N VAL A 181 -4.55 1.38 -11.74
CA VAL A 181 -4.88 2.34 -10.68
C VAL A 181 -6.19 1.94 -10.04
N LEU A 182 -6.14 1.65 -8.73
CA LEU A 182 -7.27 1.18 -7.93
C LEU A 182 -7.55 2.14 -6.77
N LYS A 183 -8.84 2.29 -6.41
CA LYS A 183 -9.28 3.01 -5.20
C LYS A 183 -9.60 2.08 -4.03
N GLU A 184 -9.56 0.79 -4.26
CA GLU A 184 -9.79 -0.26 -3.24
C GLU A 184 -8.62 -1.24 -3.17
N GLY A 185 -8.68 -2.23 -2.29
CA GLY A 185 -7.61 -3.23 -2.17
C GLY A 185 -8.11 -4.50 -1.49
N LYS A 186 -8.77 -5.38 -2.24
CA LYS A 186 -9.17 -6.71 -1.75
C LYS A 186 -7.99 -7.67 -1.81
N LYS A 187 -8.08 -8.76 -1.04
CA LYS A 187 -7.04 -9.79 -0.99
C LYS A 187 -6.72 -10.32 -2.39
N ARG A 188 -5.46 -10.14 -2.82
CA ARG A 188 -4.93 -10.57 -4.13
C ARG A 188 -5.76 -10.07 -5.34
N GLN A 189 -6.39 -8.90 -5.21
CA GLN A 189 -7.37 -8.39 -6.18
C GLN A 189 -6.84 -8.40 -7.61
N ILE A 190 -5.71 -7.76 -7.89
CA ILE A 190 -5.14 -7.65 -9.25
C ILE A 190 -4.84 -9.03 -9.83
N ARG A 191 -4.27 -9.95 -9.04
CA ARG A 191 -3.95 -11.31 -9.51
C ARG A 191 -5.21 -12.07 -9.90
N ARG A 192 -6.24 -11.98 -9.09
CA ARG A 192 -7.55 -12.63 -9.34
C ARG A 192 -8.29 -12.02 -10.52
N MET A 193 -8.20 -10.68 -10.70
CA MET A 193 -8.74 -9.99 -11.88
C MET A 193 -8.04 -10.47 -13.15
N CYS A 194 -6.71 -10.50 -13.14
CA CYS A 194 -5.91 -10.96 -14.28
C CYS A 194 -6.21 -12.43 -14.63
N GLU A 195 -6.32 -13.30 -13.62
CA GLU A 195 -6.64 -14.71 -13.81
C GLU A 195 -7.98 -14.93 -14.53
N GLN A 196 -9.02 -14.13 -14.19
CA GLN A 196 -10.33 -14.21 -14.85
C GLN A 196 -10.31 -13.84 -16.34
N VAL A 197 -9.29 -13.14 -16.79
CA VAL A 197 -9.13 -12.75 -18.20
C VAL A 197 -8.02 -13.53 -18.93
N GLY A 198 -7.51 -14.63 -18.33
CA GLY A 198 -6.49 -15.48 -18.93
C GLY A 198 -5.06 -14.97 -18.81
N LEU A 199 -4.80 -14.04 -17.87
CA LEU A 199 -3.47 -13.52 -17.57
C LEU A 199 -2.94 -14.10 -16.25
N LYS A 200 -1.68 -14.53 -16.25
CA LYS A 200 -0.93 -14.91 -15.05
C LYS A 200 -0.01 -13.76 -14.65
N VAL A 201 -0.18 -13.25 -13.42
CA VAL A 201 0.69 -12.21 -12.88
C VAL A 201 2.00 -12.83 -12.38
N VAL A 202 3.12 -12.45 -13.01
CA VAL A 202 4.47 -12.91 -12.65
C VAL A 202 5.28 -11.86 -11.89
N GLY A 203 4.83 -10.61 -11.89
CA GLY A 203 5.42 -9.54 -11.10
C GLY A 203 4.39 -8.48 -10.75
N LEU A 204 4.39 -8.01 -9.49
CA LEU A 204 3.48 -6.96 -9.04
C LEU A 204 4.26 -5.97 -8.15
N LYS A 205 4.27 -4.71 -8.59
CA LYS A 205 4.98 -3.64 -7.89
C LYS A 205 4.08 -2.44 -7.68
N ARG A 206 3.82 -2.06 -6.43
CA ARG A 206 3.12 -0.80 -6.14
C ARG A 206 4.08 0.37 -6.25
N ILE A 207 3.79 1.31 -7.14
CA ILE A 207 4.66 2.46 -7.44
C ILE A 207 4.14 3.78 -6.88
N ARG A 208 2.85 3.87 -6.47
CA ARG A 208 2.24 5.09 -5.94
C ARG A 208 1.13 4.76 -4.93
N VAL A 209 0.99 5.61 -3.93
CA VAL A 209 -0.14 5.65 -2.99
C VAL A 209 -0.59 7.11 -2.86
N GLY A 210 -1.80 7.43 -3.27
CA GLY A 210 -2.25 8.82 -3.41
C GLY A 210 -1.33 9.59 -4.36
N THR A 211 -0.80 10.73 -3.90
CA THR A 211 0.16 11.53 -4.66
C THR A 211 1.62 11.15 -4.38
N VAL A 212 1.87 10.24 -3.41
CA VAL A 212 3.22 9.82 -3.01
C VAL A 212 3.72 8.70 -3.90
N VAL A 213 4.81 8.94 -4.60
CA VAL A 213 5.44 7.98 -5.52
C VAL A 213 6.62 7.27 -4.88
N LEU A 214 6.85 6.02 -5.29
CA LEU A 214 8.01 5.24 -4.90
C LEU A 214 9.32 5.90 -5.38
N GLY A 215 9.29 6.42 -6.60
CA GLY A 215 10.46 7.05 -7.23
C GLY A 215 11.67 6.12 -7.28
N ASN A 216 12.83 6.67 -6.95
CA ASN A 216 14.12 5.96 -6.97
C ASN A 216 14.47 5.29 -5.64
N LEU A 217 13.53 5.14 -4.70
CA LEU A 217 13.78 4.45 -3.44
C LEU A 217 14.20 3.01 -3.70
N PRO A 218 15.43 2.58 -3.34
CA PRO A 218 15.91 1.23 -3.64
C PRO A 218 15.12 0.15 -2.88
N VAL A 219 15.09 -1.06 -3.44
CA VAL A 219 14.45 -2.23 -2.79
C VAL A 219 15.10 -2.49 -1.44
N GLY A 220 14.27 -2.72 -0.41
CA GLY A 220 14.70 -2.97 0.96
C GLY A 220 15.11 -1.71 1.73
N GLN A 221 15.11 -0.55 1.09
CA GLN A 221 15.40 0.71 1.76
C GLN A 221 14.13 1.50 2.08
N TRP A 222 14.25 2.38 3.04
CA TRP A 222 13.17 3.24 3.51
C TRP A 222 13.62 4.70 3.62
N ARG A 223 12.65 5.59 3.56
CA ARG A 223 12.79 7.03 3.83
C ARG A 223 11.61 7.56 4.63
N PHE A 224 11.75 8.73 5.20
CA PHE A 224 10.59 9.43 5.76
C PHE A 224 9.67 9.98 4.67
N LEU A 225 8.39 10.14 5.01
CA LEU A 225 7.49 11.00 4.25
C LEU A 225 7.98 12.44 4.41
N ALA A 226 8.24 13.13 3.30
CA ALA A 226 8.72 14.49 3.34
C ALA A 226 7.62 15.48 3.80
N PRO A 227 7.97 16.62 4.42
CA PRO A 227 6.99 17.59 4.93
C PRO A 227 6.04 18.15 3.87
N ASN A 228 6.45 18.17 2.61
CA ASN A 228 5.66 18.63 1.47
C ASN A 228 4.89 17.51 0.76
N GLU A 229 5.06 16.26 1.17
CA GLU A 229 4.30 15.14 0.63
C GLU A 229 2.99 14.93 1.40
N ARG A 230 1.93 14.60 0.67
CA ARG A 230 0.60 14.24 1.20
C ARG A 230 0.08 13.06 0.41
N PHE A 231 -0.84 12.27 0.96
CA PHE A 231 -1.45 11.14 0.25
C PHE A 231 -2.71 11.53 -0.55
N GLY A 232 -3.27 12.66 -0.28
CA GLY A 232 -4.42 13.24 -0.97
C GLY A 232 -4.37 14.76 -0.90
N ASP A 233 -5.22 15.40 -1.66
CA ASP A 233 -5.40 16.85 -1.69
C ASP A 233 -5.98 17.37 -0.39
#